data_cd3b517408feac61895a2715a734756a
#
_entry.id   cd3b517408feac61895a2715a734756a
#
_cell.length_a   1.000
_cell.length_b   1.000
_cell.length_c   1.000
_cell.angle_alpha   90.00
_cell.angle_beta   90.00
_cell.angle_gamma   90.00
#
_symmetry.space_group_name_H-M   'P 1'
#
loop_
_entity.id
_entity.type
_entity.pdbx_description
1 polymer ?
#
loop_
_entity_poly.entity_id
_entity_poly.type
_entity_poly.pdbx_seq_one_letter_code
_entity_poly.pdbx_strand_id
1 'polypeptide(L)'
;ATTNRQEEVKRLVKHVDLMLVVGSENSSNSQRLVDVAKNSGCTKSYLIEDYKKIDWVKVKEANSIGITSGASAPDHLVEEVISSIQGKFDTHLVYDT
;
A
#
# COMPACT_ATOMS: atom_id res chain seq x y z
N ALA A 1 -16.83 11.57 10.38
CA ALA A 1 -16.18 10.46 11.05
C ALA A 1 -14.70 10.44 10.73
N THR A 2 -13.91 10.34 11.76
CA THR A 2 -12.46 10.24 11.59
C THR A 2 -12.10 8.83 11.20
N THR A 3 -11.51 8.68 10.02
CA THR A 3 -11.04 7.40 9.57
C THR A 3 -9.67 7.12 10.17
N ASN A 4 -9.54 6.03 10.89
CA ASN A 4 -8.27 5.61 11.44
C ASN A 4 -7.54 4.76 10.41
N ARG A 5 -6.47 5.31 9.82
CA ARG A 5 -5.69 4.63 8.78
C ARG A 5 -5.08 3.32 9.27
N GLN A 6 -4.67 3.28 10.52
CA GLN A 6 -4.10 2.06 11.08
C GLN A 6 -5.12 0.93 11.15
N GLU A 7 -6.36 1.26 11.51
CA GLU A 7 -7.43 0.28 11.55
C GLU A 7 -7.77 -0.24 10.15
N GLU A 8 -7.75 0.64 9.16
CA GLU A 8 -7.99 0.25 7.78
C GLU A 8 -6.90 -0.68 7.26
N VAL A 9 -5.64 -0.39 7.57
CA VAL A 9 -4.52 -1.25 7.20
C VAL A 9 -4.70 -2.64 7.83
N LYS A 10 -5.08 -2.70 9.09
CA LYS A 10 -5.30 -3.97 9.77
C LYS A 10 -6.38 -4.82 9.09
N ARG A 11 -7.41 -4.17 8.56
CA ARG A 11 -8.46 -4.86 7.82
C ARG A 11 -8.00 -5.31 6.44
N LEU A 12 -7.30 -4.43 5.73
CA LEU A 12 -6.82 -4.71 4.38
C LEU A 12 -5.86 -5.89 4.35
N VAL A 13 -4.93 -5.97 5.31
CA VAL A 13 -3.91 -7.01 5.28
C VAL A 13 -4.48 -8.42 5.37
N LYS A 14 -5.69 -8.56 5.85
CA LYS A 14 -6.36 -9.87 5.94
C LYS A 14 -6.82 -10.37 4.57
N HIS A 15 -6.90 -9.48 3.60
CA HIS A 15 -7.45 -9.79 2.28
C HIS A 15 -6.41 -9.68 1.16
N VAL A 16 -5.19 -9.32 1.49
CA VAL A 16 -4.15 -9.09 0.47
C VAL A 16 -2.87 -9.84 0.82
N ASP A 17 -2.09 -10.15 -0.22
CA ASP A 17 -0.80 -10.80 -0.06
C ASP A 17 0.34 -9.79 0.03
N LEU A 18 0.15 -8.64 -0.58
CA LEU A 18 1.15 -7.58 -0.64
C LEU A 18 0.50 -6.25 -0.27
N MET A 19 1.13 -5.50 0.61
CA MET A 19 0.65 -4.17 0.99
C MET A 19 1.67 -3.12 0.58
N LEU A 20 1.21 -2.12 -0.15
CA LEU A 20 2.03 -0.97 -0.54
C LEU A 20 1.51 0.27 0.16
N VAL A 21 2.41 0.94 0.88
CA VAL A 21 2.11 2.20 1.55
C VAL A 21 2.77 3.32 0.77
N VAL A 22 1.96 4.23 0.23
CA VAL A 22 2.48 5.38 -0.51
C VAL A 22 2.78 6.50 0.47
N GLY A 23 4.02 6.94 0.50
CA GLY A 23 4.43 8.02 1.40
C GLY A 23 5.93 8.24 1.37
N SER A 24 6.37 9.28 2.05
CA SER A 24 7.78 9.62 2.14
C SER A 24 8.50 8.75 3.18
N GLU A 25 9.74 8.37 2.88
CA GLU A 25 10.59 7.66 3.83
C GLU A 25 10.85 8.50 5.09
N ASN A 26 10.73 9.81 4.97
CA ASN A 26 10.92 10.73 6.09
C ASN A 26 9.66 10.90 6.93
N SER A 27 8.54 10.35 6.48
CA SER A 27 7.28 10.44 7.21
C SER A 27 7.17 9.29 8.21
N SER A 28 7.25 9.61 9.50
CA SER A 28 7.09 8.60 10.56
C SER A 28 5.70 7.97 10.53
N ASN A 29 4.69 8.73 10.12
CA ASN A 29 3.33 8.21 10.00
C ASN A 29 3.22 7.13 8.92
N SER A 30 3.87 7.36 7.76
CA SER A 30 3.88 6.37 6.68
C SER A 30 4.62 5.10 7.08
N GLN A 31 5.77 5.25 7.75
CA GLN A 31 6.52 4.10 8.25
C GLN A 31 5.73 3.32 9.29
N ARG A 32 4.96 4.01 10.12
CA ARG A 32 4.12 3.34 11.11
C ARG A 32 3.05 2.48 10.45
N LEU A 33 2.49 2.94 9.34
CA LEU A 33 1.51 2.15 8.60
C LEU A 33 2.12 0.85 8.06
N VAL A 34 3.36 0.90 7.59
CA VAL A 34 4.08 -0.30 7.16
C VAL A 34 4.25 -1.25 8.35
N ASP A 35 4.66 -0.74 9.50
CA ASP A 35 4.84 -1.55 10.69
C ASP A 35 3.54 -2.18 11.15
N VAL A 36 2.45 -1.42 11.13
CA VAL A 36 1.13 -1.94 11.49
C VAL A 36 0.73 -3.07 10.56
N ALA A 37 0.98 -2.91 9.25
CA ALA A 37 0.66 -3.94 8.26
C ALA A 37 1.44 -5.22 8.54
N LYS A 38 2.74 -5.10 8.79
CA LYS A 38 3.59 -6.26 9.10
C LYS A 38 3.16 -6.96 10.37
N ASN A 39 2.85 -6.19 11.41
CA ASN A 39 2.44 -6.75 12.70
C ASN A 39 1.04 -7.36 12.65
N SER A 40 0.24 -6.97 11.67
CA SER A 40 -1.12 -7.48 11.52
C SER A 40 -1.20 -8.73 10.64
N GLY A 41 -0.06 -9.19 10.14
CA GLY A 41 0.02 -10.45 9.40
C GLY A 41 0.54 -10.37 7.98
N CYS A 42 0.67 -9.17 7.42
CA CYS A 42 1.18 -9.00 6.06
C CYS A 42 2.67 -8.70 6.10
N THR A 43 3.49 -9.75 6.06
CA THR A 43 4.95 -9.59 6.11
C THR A 43 5.50 -8.91 4.87
N LYS A 44 4.75 -8.95 3.76
CA LYS A 44 5.14 -8.30 2.50
C LYS A 44 4.51 -6.91 2.42
N SER A 45 4.93 -6.02 3.31
CA SER A 45 4.46 -4.64 3.36
C SER A 45 5.64 -3.72 3.11
N TYR A 46 5.49 -2.80 2.18
CA TYR A 46 6.58 -1.93 1.73
C TYR A 46 6.13 -0.49 1.60
N LEU A 47 7.04 0.41 1.91
CA LEU A 47 6.84 1.85 1.72
C LEU A 47 7.38 2.24 0.35
N ILE A 48 6.59 2.93 -0.44
CA ILE A 48 7.00 3.44 -1.74
C ILE A 48 6.66 4.93 -1.82
N GLU A 49 7.56 5.72 -2.39
CA GLU A 49 7.33 7.15 -2.55
C GLU A 49 6.50 7.45 -3.79
N ASP A 50 6.68 6.66 -4.86
CA ASP A 50 5.93 6.82 -6.10
C ASP A 50 5.90 5.50 -6.88
N TYR A 51 5.26 5.51 -8.06
CA TYR A 51 5.13 4.31 -8.87
C TYR A 51 6.48 3.77 -9.39
N LYS A 52 7.49 4.60 -9.43
CA LYS A 52 8.83 4.19 -9.88
C LYS A 52 9.53 3.30 -8.86
N LYS A 53 9.10 3.34 -7.62
CA LYS A 53 9.67 2.56 -6.54
C LYS A 53 9.02 1.20 -6.35
N ILE A 54 8.02 0.88 -7.16
CA ILE A 54 7.31 -0.40 -7.06
C ILE A 54 8.27 -1.54 -7.42
N ASP A 55 8.30 -2.56 -6.55
CA ASP A 55 9.03 -3.79 -6.83
C ASP A 55 8.13 -4.71 -7.66
N TRP A 56 8.31 -4.68 -8.95
CA TRP A 56 7.45 -5.41 -9.88
C TRP A 56 7.56 -6.92 -9.74
N VAL A 57 8.70 -7.43 -9.25
CA VAL A 57 8.85 -8.85 -8.98
C VAL A 57 7.88 -9.29 -7.90
N LYS A 58 7.80 -8.52 -6.83
CA LYS A 58 6.89 -8.82 -5.72
C LYS A 58 5.43 -8.65 -6.12
N VAL A 59 5.14 -7.64 -6.91
CA VAL A 59 3.78 -7.41 -7.44
C VAL A 59 3.35 -8.58 -8.30
N LYS A 60 4.24 -9.06 -9.15
CA LYS A 60 3.96 -10.19 -10.04
C LYS A 60 3.65 -11.47 -9.26
N GLU A 61 4.30 -11.67 -8.14
CA GLU A 61 4.11 -12.86 -7.32
C GLU A 61 2.85 -12.80 -6.44
N ALA A 62 2.33 -11.61 -6.21
CA ALA A 62 1.17 -11.43 -5.34
C ALA A 62 -0.13 -11.73 -6.07
N ASN A 63 -1.06 -12.41 -5.38
CA ASN A 63 -2.39 -12.67 -5.91
C ASN A 63 -3.31 -11.48 -5.70
N SER A 64 -3.14 -10.78 -4.60
CA SER A 64 -3.90 -9.57 -4.33
C SER A 64 -3.00 -8.52 -3.68
N ILE A 65 -3.25 -7.27 -4.01
CA ILE A 65 -2.42 -6.15 -3.57
C ILE A 65 -3.30 -5.11 -2.90
N GLY A 66 -2.90 -4.72 -1.69
CA GLY A 66 -3.54 -3.62 -1.00
C GLY A 66 -2.69 -2.36 -1.15
N ILE A 67 -3.34 -1.23 -1.36
CA ILE A 67 -2.66 0.06 -1.46
C ILE A 67 -3.30 1.01 -0.47
N THR A 68 -2.47 1.65 0.34
CA THR A 68 -2.89 2.70 1.25
C THR A 68 -1.86 3.82 1.20
N SER A 69 -2.13 4.91 1.88
CA SER A 69 -1.24 6.06 1.88
C SER A 69 -1.19 6.72 3.25
N GLY A 70 -0.05 7.31 3.57
CA GLY A 70 0.05 8.19 4.72
C GLY A 70 -0.73 9.48 4.48
N ALA A 71 -1.07 10.18 5.57
CA ALA A 71 -1.87 11.40 5.49
C ALA A 71 -1.21 12.50 4.66
N SER A 72 0.12 12.49 4.59
CA SER A 72 0.88 13.50 3.85
C SER A 72 1.10 13.14 2.38
N ALA A 73 0.71 11.95 1.94
CA ALA A 73 0.93 11.53 0.56
C ALA A 73 -0.05 12.24 -0.38
N PRO A 74 0.45 12.83 -1.48
CA PRO A 74 -0.45 13.45 -2.47
C PRO A 74 -1.31 12.41 -3.15
N ASP A 75 -2.58 12.76 -3.40
CA ASP A 75 -3.54 11.86 -4.04
C ASP A 75 -3.07 11.39 -5.43
N HIS A 76 -2.43 12.27 -6.19
CA HIS A 76 -1.98 11.92 -7.53
C HIS A 76 -0.93 10.82 -7.53
N LEU A 77 -0.08 10.75 -6.50
CA LEU A 77 0.90 9.69 -6.39
C LEU A 77 0.23 8.33 -6.14
N VAL A 78 -0.80 8.34 -5.30
CA VAL A 78 -1.56 7.12 -5.02
C VAL A 78 -2.24 6.63 -6.30
N GLU A 79 -2.86 7.54 -7.04
CA GLU A 79 -3.53 7.21 -8.30
C GLU A 79 -2.56 6.66 -9.35
N GLU A 80 -1.36 7.23 -9.43
CA GLU A 80 -0.33 6.75 -10.35
C GLU A 80 0.10 5.33 -10.02
N VAL A 81 0.26 5.02 -8.73
CA VAL A 81 0.61 3.67 -8.28
C VAL A 81 -0.50 2.69 -8.67
N ILE A 82 -1.74 3.02 -8.39
CA ILE A 82 -2.89 2.17 -8.71
C ILE A 82 -2.96 1.92 -10.21
N SER A 83 -2.87 2.98 -11.01
CA SER A 83 -2.94 2.89 -12.47
C SER A 83 -1.79 2.06 -13.04
N SER A 84 -0.59 2.21 -12.49
CA SER A 84 0.58 1.47 -12.97
C SER A 84 0.41 -0.03 -12.74
N ILE A 85 -0.13 -0.41 -11.59
CA ILE A 85 -0.35 -1.81 -11.26
C ILE A 85 -1.47 -2.40 -12.12
N GLN A 86 -2.58 -1.69 -12.24
CA GLN A 86 -3.71 -2.14 -13.04
C GLN A 86 -3.37 -2.27 -14.53
N GLY A 87 -2.48 -1.41 -15.01
CA GLY A 87 -2.07 -1.42 -16.41
C GLY A 87 -1.12 -2.55 -16.78
N LYS A 88 -0.38 -3.08 -15.82
CA LYS A 88 0.62 -4.12 -16.08
C LYS A 88 0.17 -5.53 -15.72
N PHE A 89 -0.65 -5.66 -14.69
CA PHE A 89 -1.05 -6.97 -14.17
C PHE A 89 -2.54 -7.03 -13.97
N ASP A 90 -3.13 -8.14 -14.36
CA ASP A 90 -4.52 -8.43 -14.10
C ASP A 90 -4.62 -9.06 -12.70
N THR A 91 -4.28 -8.27 -11.69
CA THR A 91 -4.24 -8.69 -10.32
C THR A 91 -5.41 -8.07 -9.56
N HIS A 92 -5.94 -8.82 -8.60
CA HIS A 92 -7.00 -8.29 -7.74
C HIS A 92 -6.42 -7.18 -6.86
N LEU A 93 -6.86 -5.96 -7.10
CA LEU A 93 -6.36 -4.78 -6.41
C LEU A 93 -7.39 -4.31 -5.39
N VAL A 94 -6.95 -4.23 -4.13
CA VAL A 94 -7.76 -3.69 -3.03
C VAL A 94 -7.08 -2.43 -2.55
N TYR A 95 -7.79 -1.34 -2.54
CA TYR A 95 -7.23 -0.09 -2.05
C TYR A 95 -8.26 0.69 -1.25
N ASP A 96 -7.73 1.53 -0.37
CA ASP A 96 -8.53 2.40 0.47
C ASP A 96 -8.52 3.80 -0.13
N THR A 97 -9.70 4.32 -0.41
CA THR A 97 -9.85 5.66 -0.96
C THR A 97 -10.37 6.64 0.07
#